data_8b94a5eeb6ee3e292cfce2839ab4ecd1
#
_entry.id   8b94a5eeb6ee3e292cfce2839ab4ecd1
#
_cell.length_a   1.000
_cell.length_b   1.000
_cell.length_c   1.000
_cell.angle_alpha   90.00
_cell.angle_beta   90.00
_cell.angle_gamma   90.00
#
_symmetry.space_group_name_H-M   'P 1'
#
loop_
_entity.id
_entity.type
_entity.pdbx_description
1 polymer ?
#
loop_
_entity_poly.entity_id
_entity_poly.type
_entity_poly.pdbx_seq_one_letter_code
_entity_poly.pdbx_strand_id
1 'polypeptide(L)'
;MTMQAKQAAPRPVLQSTSAQLFVADIKASCDFVTDKLGFAVDFVYGDPPFYGQVKRDNALLALRLVCEPVFVGDIREREHLLSASLTVATSDELKRLFLDYQAAGVRFHQTLRTEPWGARNFIVLDPDGNLILFAGPAD
;
A
#
# COMPACT_ATOMS: atom_id res chain seq x y z
N MET A 1 0.50 24.59 -35.67
CA MET A 1 -0.01 24.18 -35.59
C MET A 1 -0.58 23.76 -34.94
N THR A 2 -1.08 23.59 -34.70
CA THR A 2 -1.74 23.24 -34.09
C THR A 2 -2.27 22.22 -34.06
N MET A 3 -2.22 21.73 -33.90
CA MET A 3 -2.70 20.80 -33.88
C MET A 3 -3.63 20.42 -33.14
N GLN A 4 -4.15 20.86 -32.72
CA GLN A 4 -5.06 20.63 -32.08
C GLN A 4 -6.09 20.42 -32.53
N ALA A 5 -6.04 20.79 -33.12
CA ALA A 5 -7.22 20.73 -33.58
C ALA A 5 -7.69 19.46 -33.96
N LYS A 6 -6.88 18.62 -34.13
CA LYS A 6 -7.35 17.44 -34.42
C LYS A 6 -8.18 16.98 -33.35
N GLN A 7 -9.35 16.98 -33.48
CA GLN A 7 -10.29 16.55 -32.48
C GLN A 7 -10.42 15.05 -32.57
N ALA A 8 -9.38 14.40 -32.23
CA ALA A 8 -9.45 12.95 -32.15
C ALA A 8 -10.51 12.54 -31.14
N ALA A 9 -11.07 11.37 -31.28
CA ALA A 9 -11.93 10.81 -30.27
C ALA A 9 -11.20 10.80 -28.94
N PRO A 10 -11.91 11.01 -27.83
CA PRO A 10 -11.28 10.97 -26.51
C PRO A 10 -10.54 9.66 -26.28
N ARG A 11 -9.35 9.74 -25.76
CA ARG A 11 -8.59 8.56 -25.38
C ARG A 11 -9.16 8.01 -24.08
N PRO A 12 -9.21 6.68 -23.93
CA PRO A 12 -9.51 6.09 -22.64
C PRO A 12 -8.53 6.60 -21.58
N VAL A 13 -9.04 6.90 -20.41
CA VAL A 13 -8.26 7.42 -19.30
C VAL A 13 -8.19 6.37 -18.19
N LEU A 14 -6.99 6.05 -17.75
CA LEU A 14 -6.79 5.15 -16.62
C LEU A 14 -7.06 5.95 -15.35
N GLN A 15 -8.13 5.60 -14.63
CA GLN A 15 -8.63 6.39 -13.49
C GLN A 15 -7.83 6.21 -12.23
N SER A 16 -7.36 4.99 -11.98
CA SER A 16 -6.67 4.70 -10.73
C SER A 16 -5.89 3.41 -10.87
N THR A 17 -5.10 3.13 -9.88
CA THR A 17 -4.42 1.86 -9.73
C THR A 17 -4.58 1.39 -8.30
N SER A 18 -4.57 0.08 -8.11
CA SER A 18 -4.56 -0.48 -6.76
C SER A 18 -3.55 -1.62 -6.71
N ALA A 19 -2.89 -1.74 -5.57
CA ALA A 19 -2.03 -2.88 -5.30
C ALA A 19 -2.89 -3.97 -4.66
N GLN A 20 -2.55 -5.24 -4.93
CA GLN A 20 -3.29 -6.36 -4.35
C GLN A 20 -2.48 -7.04 -3.27
N LEU A 21 -3.04 -7.10 -2.08
CA LEU A 21 -2.47 -7.80 -0.95
C LEU A 21 -3.15 -9.15 -0.82
N PHE A 22 -2.38 -10.22 -0.73
CA PHE A 22 -2.91 -11.55 -0.52
C PHE A 22 -3.00 -11.80 0.97
N VAL A 23 -4.19 -12.13 1.46
CA VAL A 23 -4.48 -12.19 2.89
C VAL A 23 -5.21 -13.48 3.23
N ALA A 24 -5.03 -13.95 4.46
CA ALA A 24 -5.66 -15.17 4.93
C ALA A 24 -7.06 -14.93 5.50
N ASP A 25 -7.38 -13.68 5.84
CA ASP A 25 -8.64 -13.32 6.49
C ASP A 25 -8.98 -11.87 6.15
N ILE A 26 -10.07 -11.67 5.41
CA ILE A 26 -10.45 -10.33 4.94
C ILE A 26 -10.77 -9.41 6.12
N LYS A 27 -11.53 -9.90 7.11
CA LYS A 27 -11.91 -9.06 8.24
C LYS A 27 -10.69 -8.63 9.06
N ALA A 28 -9.80 -9.56 9.35
CA ALA A 28 -8.59 -9.24 10.11
C ALA A 28 -7.71 -8.24 9.35
N SER A 29 -7.63 -8.39 8.03
CA SER A 29 -6.86 -7.46 7.20
C SER A 29 -7.51 -6.08 7.17
N CYS A 30 -8.84 -6.02 7.03
CA CYS A 30 -9.56 -4.74 7.10
C CYS A 30 -9.32 -4.06 8.46
N ASP A 31 -9.40 -4.80 9.55
CA ASP A 31 -9.16 -4.24 10.88
C ASP A 31 -7.73 -3.69 11.00
N PHE A 32 -6.75 -4.41 10.48
CA PHE A 32 -5.37 -3.94 10.50
C PHE A 32 -5.21 -2.62 9.73
N VAL A 33 -5.69 -2.57 8.50
CA VAL A 33 -5.47 -1.37 7.67
C VAL A 33 -6.29 -0.18 8.17
N THR A 34 -7.46 -0.41 8.77
CA THR A 34 -8.25 0.69 9.31
C THR A 34 -7.74 1.16 10.66
N ASP A 35 -7.46 0.25 11.58
CA ASP A 35 -7.07 0.61 12.94
C ASP A 35 -5.60 1.06 13.04
N LYS A 36 -4.74 0.48 12.22
CA LYS A 36 -3.30 0.72 12.31
C LYS A 36 -2.79 1.66 11.24
N LEU A 37 -3.28 1.54 10.01
CA LEU A 37 -2.74 2.32 8.89
C LEU A 37 -3.60 3.53 8.50
N GLY A 38 -4.77 3.67 9.11
CA GLY A 38 -5.63 4.85 8.87
C GLY A 38 -6.39 4.80 7.56
N PHE A 39 -6.59 3.62 6.98
CA PHE A 39 -7.41 3.46 5.79
C PHE A 39 -8.88 3.33 6.18
N ALA A 40 -9.75 3.46 5.20
CA ALA A 40 -11.18 3.19 5.34
C ALA A 40 -11.56 2.06 4.39
N VAL A 41 -12.52 1.24 4.81
CA VAL A 41 -13.05 0.19 3.93
C VAL A 41 -13.91 0.86 2.87
N ASP A 42 -13.62 0.58 1.61
CA ASP A 42 -14.42 1.06 0.49
C ASP A 42 -15.55 0.07 0.20
N PHE A 43 -15.21 -1.21 0.08
CA PHE A 43 -16.22 -2.26 -0.05
C PHE A 43 -15.62 -3.62 0.31
N VAL A 44 -16.51 -4.59 0.58
CA VAL A 44 -16.15 -5.98 0.80
C VAL A 44 -17.18 -6.84 0.08
N TYR A 45 -16.71 -7.86 -0.63
CA TYR A 45 -17.55 -8.82 -1.32
C TYR A 45 -17.46 -10.19 -0.68
N GLY A 46 -18.59 -10.88 -0.72
CA GLY A 46 -18.68 -12.30 -0.38
C GLY A 46 -19.24 -12.55 1.01
N ASP A 47 -19.85 -13.73 1.14
CA ASP A 47 -20.36 -14.25 2.39
C ASP A 47 -20.06 -15.76 2.41
N PRO A 48 -18.94 -16.13 3.04
CA PRO A 48 -17.97 -15.31 3.76
C PRO A 48 -17.16 -14.39 2.83
N PRO A 49 -16.61 -13.30 3.37
CA PRO A 49 -15.85 -12.35 2.57
C PRO A 49 -14.62 -12.98 1.91
N PHE A 50 -14.41 -12.66 0.62
CA PHE A 50 -13.23 -13.15 -0.10
C PHE A 50 -12.48 -12.06 -0.84
N TYR A 51 -12.99 -10.84 -0.90
CA TYR A 51 -12.35 -9.72 -1.59
C TYR A 51 -12.79 -8.42 -0.95
N GLY A 52 -11.89 -7.44 -0.89
CA GLY A 52 -12.22 -6.13 -0.39
C GLY A 52 -11.32 -5.07 -0.96
N GLN A 53 -11.72 -3.82 -0.82
CA GLN A 53 -10.89 -2.68 -1.17
C GLN A 53 -10.93 -1.68 -0.03
N VAL A 54 -9.74 -1.16 0.30
CA VAL A 54 -9.57 -0.13 1.30
C VAL A 54 -8.88 1.05 0.65
N LYS A 55 -9.11 2.25 1.21
CA LYS A 55 -8.54 3.45 0.64
C LYS A 55 -8.16 4.45 1.72
N ARG A 56 -7.12 5.22 1.43
CA ARG A 56 -6.74 6.39 2.21
C ARG A 56 -6.27 7.44 1.22
N ASP A 57 -6.93 8.59 1.19
CA ASP A 57 -6.67 9.63 0.20
C ASP A 57 -6.72 9.04 -1.21
N ASN A 58 -5.63 9.08 -1.96
CA ASN A 58 -5.58 8.53 -3.32
C ASN A 58 -5.03 7.11 -3.39
N ALA A 59 -4.70 6.52 -2.25
CA ALA A 59 -4.13 5.17 -2.20
C ALA A 59 -5.23 4.13 -2.12
N LEU A 60 -5.17 3.14 -2.99
CA LEU A 60 -6.11 2.02 -3.03
C LEU A 60 -5.34 0.72 -2.81
N LEU A 61 -5.83 -0.11 -1.91
CA LEU A 61 -5.29 -1.44 -1.68
C LEU A 61 -6.44 -2.43 -1.80
N ALA A 62 -6.27 -3.45 -2.63
CA ALA A 62 -7.21 -4.54 -2.74
C ALA A 62 -6.75 -5.67 -1.83
N LEU A 63 -7.70 -6.30 -1.14
CA LEU A 63 -7.43 -7.40 -0.23
C LEU A 63 -8.07 -8.64 -0.85
N ARG A 64 -7.24 -9.61 -1.21
CA ARG A 64 -7.70 -10.85 -1.84
C ARG A 64 -7.44 -12.02 -0.92
N LEU A 65 -8.49 -12.76 -0.60
CA LEU A 65 -8.37 -13.97 0.20
C LEU A 65 -7.61 -15.05 -0.57
N VAL A 66 -6.65 -15.66 0.08
CA VAL A 66 -5.96 -16.85 -0.43
C VAL A 66 -6.00 -17.93 0.62
N CYS A 67 -6.05 -19.19 0.17
CA CYS A 67 -6.14 -20.33 1.07
C CYS A 67 -4.77 -20.88 1.46
N GLU A 68 -3.74 -20.49 0.72
CA GLU A 68 -2.37 -20.97 0.94
C GLU A 68 -1.40 -19.80 0.82
N PRO A 69 -0.23 -19.88 1.47
CA PRO A 69 0.79 -18.85 1.30
C PRO A 69 1.20 -18.73 -0.17
N VAL A 70 1.28 -17.49 -0.64
CA VAL A 70 1.63 -17.19 -2.04
C VAL A 70 3.12 -17.33 -2.27
N PHE A 71 3.94 -17.05 -1.26
CA PHE A 71 5.39 -17.11 -1.35
C PHE A 71 5.92 -18.27 -0.53
N VAL A 72 6.94 -18.94 -1.06
CA VAL A 72 7.57 -20.08 -0.42
C VAL A 72 8.76 -19.61 0.43
N GLY A 73 8.83 -20.11 1.68
CA GLY A 73 9.93 -19.78 2.58
C GLY A 73 10.00 -18.29 2.90
N ASP A 74 11.23 -17.78 2.98
CA ASP A 74 11.48 -16.39 3.37
C ASP A 74 11.85 -15.49 2.19
N ILE A 75 11.56 -15.91 0.98
CA ILE A 75 12.01 -15.18 -0.21
C ILE A 75 11.48 -13.73 -0.24
N ARG A 76 10.24 -13.54 0.23
CA ARG A 76 9.63 -12.20 0.21
C ARG A 76 10.42 -11.23 1.08
N GLU A 77 10.74 -11.63 2.30
CA GLU A 77 11.48 -10.79 3.24
C GLU A 77 12.94 -10.65 2.83
N ARG A 78 13.56 -11.74 2.40
CA ARG A 78 14.97 -11.75 2.04
C ARG A 78 15.26 -10.88 0.81
N GLU A 79 14.34 -10.91 -0.18
CA GLU A 79 14.49 -10.15 -1.42
C GLU A 79 13.76 -8.80 -1.36
N HIS A 80 13.14 -8.46 -0.24
CA HIS A 80 12.38 -7.23 -0.06
C HIS A 80 11.31 -7.03 -1.15
N LEU A 81 10.51 -8.07 -1.40
CA LEU A 81 9.49 -8.03 -2.44
C LEU A 81 8.28 -7.25 -1.95
N LEU A 82 8.14 -6.05 -2.47
CA LEU A 82 7.06 -5.14 -2.04
C LEU A 82 5.73 -5.55 -2.64
N SER A 83 4.69 -5.54 -1.81
CA SER A 83 3.31 -5.72 -2.26
C SER A 83 2.70 -4.41 -2.73
N ALA A 84 3.13 -3.30 -2.15
CA ALA A 84 2.64 -1.98 -2.50
C ALA A 84 3.71 -0.93 -2.21
N SER A 85 3.64 0.17 -2.94
CA SER A 85 4.51 1.33 -2.73
C SER A 85 3.63 2.58 -2.75
N LEU A 86 3.63 3.30 -1.65
CA LEU A 86 2.80 4.48 -1.46
C LEU A 86 3.72 5.67 -1.19
N THR A 87 3.36 6.84 -1.71
CA THR A 87 4.21 8.02 -1.57
C THR A 87 3.46 9.15 -0.88
N VAL A 88 4.22 9.98 -0.19
CA VAL A 88 3.76 11.24 0.38
C VAL A 88 4.55 12.39 -0.22
N ALA A 89 4.02 13.60 -0.10
CA ALA A 89 4.59 14.76 -0.80
C ALA A 89 5.85 15.30 -0.14
N THR A 90 5.97 15.19 1.18
CA THR A 90 7.07 15.83 1.91
C THR A 90 7.73 14.87 2.88
N SER A 91 8.98 15.16 3.21
CA SER A 91 9.74 14.41 4.21
C SER A 91 9.08 14.52 5.59
N ASP A 92 8.52 15.67 5.94
CA ASP A 92 7.83 15.85 7.21
C ASP A 92 6.59 14.98 7.30
N GLU A 93 5.81 14.89 6.23
CA GLU A 93 4.65 14.01 6.21
C GLU A 93 5.05 12.56 6.39
N LEU A 94 6.13 12.14 5.74
CA LEU A 94 6.62 10.77 5.89
C LEU A 94 7.02 10.47 7.33
N LYS A 95 7.75 11.41 7.96
CA LYS A 95 8.17 11.25 9.34
C LYS A 95 6.97 11.16 10.29
N ARG A 96 5.97 12.02 10.09
CA ARG A 96 4.75 11.99 10.91
C ARG A 96 4.01 10.68 10.74
N LEU A 97 3.90 10.19 9.51
CA LEU A 97 3.26 8.92 9.24
C LEU A 97 4.00 7.76 9.93
N PHE A 98 5.33 7.77 9.87
CA PHE A 98 6.13 6.77 10.56
C PHE A 98 5.87 6.79 12.08
N LEU A 99 5.83 7.98 12.68
CA LEU A 99 5.59 8.12 14.12
C LEU A 99 4.17 7.68 14.49
N ASP A 100 3.19 7.99 13.64
CA ASP A 100 1.80 7.55 13.86
C ASP A 100 1.72 6.01 13.84
N TYR A 101 2.38 5.38 12.89
CA TYR A 101 2.37 3.92 12.78
C TYR A 101 3.14 3.28 13.92
N GLN A 102 4.24 3.89 14.34
CA GLN A 102 4.98 3.41 15.50
C GLN A 102 4.12 3.46 16.75
N ALA A 103 3.40 4.56 16.97
CA ALA A 103 2.50 4.71 18.10
C ALA A 103 1.34 3.71 18.06
N ALA A 104 0.89 3.32 16.87
CA ALA A 104 -0.18 2.34 16.69
C ALA A 104 0.30 0.89 16.86
N GLY A 105 1.59 0.67 17.06
CA GLY A 105 2.12 -0.67 17.24
C GLY A 105 2.32 -1.45 15.94
N VAL A 106 2.42 -0.75 14.81
CA VAL A 106 2.70 -1.38 13.53
C VAL A 106 4.09 -2.00 13.54
N ARG A 107 4.22 -3.19 12.96
CA ARG A 107 5.54 -3.81 12.81
C ARG A 107 6.19 -3.33 11.53
N PHE A 108 7.49 -3.10 11.59
CA PHE A 108 8.26 -2.63 10.45
C PHE A 108 9.25 -3.69 9.98
N HIS A 109 9.25 -3.93 8.69
CA HIS A 109 10.32 -4.69 8.04
C HIS A 109 11.58 -3.83 7.95
N GLN A 110 11.40 -2.51 7.75
CA GLN A 110 12.47 -1.54 7.73
C GLN A 110 11.94 -0.24 8.35
N THR A 111 12.69 0.31 9.31
CA THR A 111 12.34 1.60 9.91
C THR A 111 12.73 2.76 8.99
N LEU A 112 12.30 3.96 9.34
CA LEU A 112 12.56 5.15 8.53
C LEU A 112 14.07 5.34 8.30
N ARG A 113 14.46 5.48 7.03
CA ARG A 113 15.85 5.74 6.66
C ARG A 113 15.92 6.54 5.37
N THR A 114 17.11 7.11 5.13
CA THR A 114 17.42 7.81 3.89
C THR A 114 18.21 6.87 3.00
N GLU A 115 17.78 6.72 1.76
CA GLU A 115 18.46 5.90 0.77
C GLU A 115 19.65 6.66 0.15
N PRO A 116 20.63 5.95 -0.43
CA PRO A 116 21.79 6.62 -1.06
C PRO A 116 21.42 7.62 -2.15
N TRP A 117 20.27 7.44 -2.81
CA TRP A 117 19.80 8.36 -3.85
C TRP A 117 18.94 9.50 -3.29
N GLY A 118 18.85 9.64 -1.97
CA GLY A 118 18.22 10.78 -1.31
C GLY A 118 16.78 10.57 -0.87
N ALA A 119 16.06 9.61 -1.42
CA ALA A 119 14.70 9.34 -0.98
C ALA A 119 14.68 8.78 0.43
N ARG A 120 13.60 9.04 1.15
CA ARG A 120 13.39 8.48 2.48
C ARG A 120 12.22 7.50 2.42
N ASN A 121 12.31 6.44 3.20
CA ASN A 121 11.24 5.44 3.22
C ASN A 121 11.26 4.59 4.47
N PHE A 122 10.16 3.87 4.68
CA PHE A 122 10.08 2.77 5.64
C PHE A 122 9.16 1.69 5.06
N ILE A 123 9.27 0.49 5.58
CA ILE A 123 8.49 -0.65 5.10
C ILE A 123 7.70 -1.25 6.26
N VAL A 124 6.39 -1.28 6.09
CA VAL A 124 5.45 -1.88 7.05
C VAL A 124 5.29 -3.36 6.72
N LEU A 125 5.20 -4.17 7.76
CA LEU A 125 4.90 -5.59 7.66
C LEU A 125 3.47 -5.81 8.14
N ASP A 126 2.60 -6.30 7.25
CA ASP A 126 1.23 -6.60 7.65
C ASP A 126 1.12 -8.00 8.30
N PRO A 127 -0.05 -8.38 8.84
CA PRO A 127 -0.19 -9.68 9.51
C PRO A 127 0.07 -10.89 8.58
N ASP A 128 -0.05 -10.71 7.28
CA ASP A 128 0.15 -11.80 6.31
C ASP A 128 1.54 -11.78 5.71
N GLY A 129 2.43 -10.92 6.19
CA GLY A 129 3.78 -10.82 5.67
C GLY A 129 3.89 -9.96 4.41
N ASN A 130 2.85 -9.24 4.02
CA ASN A 130 2.95 -8.29 2.92
C ASN A 130 3.83 -7.11 3.32
N LEU A 131 4.70 -6.69 2.41
CA LEU A 131 5.62 -5.58 2.63
C LEU A 131 5.07 -4.34 1.93
N ILE A 132 4.78 -3.31 2.69
CA ILE A 132 4.20 -2.07 2.18
C ILE A 132 5.19 -0.93 2.40
N LEU A 133 5.70 -0.40 1.29
CA LEU A 133 6.65 0.70 1.33
C LEU A 133 5.92 2.03 1.40
N PHE A 134 6.38 2.91 2.26
CA PHE A 134 5.95 4.30 2.30
C PHE A 134 7.19 5.15 2.04
N ALA A 135 7.12 6.03 1.07
CA ALA A 135 8.27 6.80 0.61
C ALA A 135 7.94 8.28 0.44
N GLY A 136 8.95 9.10 0.59
CA GLY A 136 8.85 10.53 0.35
C GLY A 136 10.18 11.08 -0.13
N PRO A 137 10.20 12.38 -0.50
CA PRO A 137 11.44 13.00 -0.93
C PRO A 137 12.39 13.21 0.25
N ALA A 138 13.64 13.49 -0.06
CA ALA A 138 14.62 13.94 0.93
C ALA A 138 14.24 15.35 1.43
N ASP A 139 14.82 15.73 2.54
CA ASP A 139 14.65 17.09 3.08
C ASP A 139 15.21 18.15 2.15
#